data_9758ed10d2b1c6cf052f08b4048c2902
#
_entry.id   9758ed10d2b1c6cf052f08b4048c2902
#
_cell.length_a   1.000
_cell.length_b   1.000
_cell.length_c   1.000
_cell.angle_alpha   90.00
_cell.angle_beta   90.00
_cell.angle_gamma   90.00
#
_symmetry.space_group_name_H-M   'P 1'
#
loop_
_entity.id
_entity.type
_entity.pdbx_description
1 polymer ?
#
loop_
_entity_poly.entity_id
_entity_poly.type
_entity_poly.pdbx_seq_one_letter_code
_entity_poly.pdbx_strand_id
1 'polypeptide(L)'
;MNDEKKDLLNDLKIDRSSDNVSDGGSINKIIVLITILLVVGFLAFQFIQNEELVEVDSYKAKSAMQSNNSSASVLDASGYVTARRQATVSSKITGKVLEVYIEEGMFVEKGQVLAQLDDSTVQAELNFAKTQLKEAKRVFARTMELRKDNLASQASVDAAESQVEGLQARLDISSQTVSDMKIRAPFSGVIINKAAQPGEMISPVSAGGGFTRTGIGTIVDMSSLEVEVDVNESYINRVQPGQPATTNLNAYPNWDIASEVIAIIPTADRNKATVKVRIKLLERDQRVLPDMGAKVSFLKEEAPNTSNKVSGVMVPIASIKKEGGSSYVFVIKNGFLIKTKVEVADKSSNYARISKGIEEGDYVVNDPVAELKDGQEVLIK
;
A
#
# COMPACT_ATOMS: atom_id res chain seq x y z
N MET A 1 50.80 -67.70 57.99
CA MET A 1 50.22 -68.18 56.73
C MET A 1 51.05 -67.61 55.63
N ASN A 2 52.22 -68.04 55.58
CA ASN A 2 53.34 -67.59 54.80
C ASN A 2 54.23 -68.74 54.54
N ASP A 3 54.13 -69.62 53.66
CA ASP A 3 55.21 -70.53 53.33
C ASP A 3 55.00 -71.32 52.03
N GLU A 4 53.83 -71.23 51.40
CA GLU A 4 53.54 -71.96 50.15
C GLU A 4 53.91 -71.23 48.85
N LYS A 5 54.48 -70.02 48.90
CA LYS A 5 54.83 -69.25 47.72
C LYS A 5 56.33 -69.21 47.39
N LYS A 6 57.15 -69.94 48.20
CA LYS A 6 58.61 -69.96 47.97
C LYS A 6 59.12 -71.23 47.24
N ASP A 7 58.28 -72.25 47.19
CA ASP A 7 58.70 -73.52 46.56
C ASP A 7 58.47 -73.58 45.04
N LEU A 8 57.73 -72.70 44.45
CA LEU A 8 57.47 -72.69 43.00
C LEU A 8 58.46 -71.89 42.16
N LEU A 9 59.48 -71.31 42.79
CA LEU A 9 60.46 -70.48 42.09
C LEU A 9 61.84 -71.22 41.92
N ASN A 10 62.01 -72.47 42.34
CA ASN A 10 63.25 -73.16 42.25
C ASN A 10 63.35 -74.17 41.13
N ASP A 11 62.31 -74.45 40.37
CA ASP A 11 62.29 -75.47 39.32
C ASP A 11 62.58 -75.05 37.89
N LEU A 12 63.01 -73.79 37.72
CA LEU A 12 63.36 -73.27 36.39
C LEU A 12 64.84 -72.83 36.32
N LYS A 13 65.73 -73.72 36.66
CA LYS A 13 67.15 -73.61 36.40
C LYS A 13 67.59 -74.69 35.44
N ILE A 14 67.64 -74.42 34.16
CA ILE A 14 68.21 -75.29 33.15
C ILE A 14 69.51 -74.67 32.64
N ASP A 15 70.45 -75.48 32.68
CA ASP A 15 71.91 -75.34 32.49
C ASP A 15 72.33 -74.96 31.02
N ARG A 16 73.54 -74.34 30.95
CA ARG A 16 74.24 -74.03 29.72
C ARG A 16 75.06 -75.22 29.30
N SER A 17 75.07 -75.49 28.01
CA SER A 17 76.32 -75.85 27.31
C SER A 17 76.12 -75.77 25.79
N SER A 18 76.87 -74.93 25.16
CA SER A 18 77.82 -74.99 24.03
C SER A 18 77.39 -75.93 22.88
N ASP A 19 77.35 -75.49 21.67
CA ASP A 19 78.46 -75.41 20.73
C ASP A 19 78.01 -75.03 19.31
N ASN A 20 78.76 -74.10 18.76
CA ASN A 20 79.35 -73.97 17.41
C ASN A 20 78.56 -73.99 16.09
N VAL A 21 78.69 -72.86 15.42
CA VAL A 21 79.22 -72.62 14.01
C VAL A 21 78.31 -73.04 12.84
N SER A 22 77.83 -72.15 12.04
CA SER A 22 78.36 -71.70 10.75
C SER A 22 77.40 -70.79 9.97
N ASP A 23 77.96 -69.69 9.52
CA ASP A 23 77.83 -69.00 8.25
C ASP A 23 76.50 -69.06 7.46
N GLY A 24 75.82 -67.87 7.36
CA GLY A 24 74.67 -67.67 6.56
C GLY A 24 74.24 -66.20 6.58
N GLY A 25 75.18 -65.26 6.45
CA GLY A 25 75.03 -63.86 6.70
C GLY A 25 74.57 -62.98 5.50
N SER A 26 73.58 -63.39 4.76
CA SER A 26 73.12 -62.57 3.66
C SER A 26 71.58 -62.37 3.62
N ILE A 27 70.83 -63.40 3.99
CA ILE A 27 69.36 -63.41 3.88
C ILE A 27 68.71 -62.54 4.99
N ASN A 28 69.27 -62.59 6.22
CA ASN A 28 68.72 -61.84 7.35
C ASN A 28 68.84 -60.33 7.20
N LYS A 29 69.89 -59.81 6.50
CA LYS A 29 70.04 -58.38 6.22
C LYS A 29 69.01 -57.88 5.19
N ILE A 30 68.65 -58.78 4.22
CA ILE A 30 67.66 -58.45 3.20
C ILE A 30 66.28 -58.47 3.84
N ILE A 31 65.95 -59.36 4.72
CA ILE A 31 64.68 -59.45 5.46
C ILE A 31 64.50 -58.18 6.38
N VAL A 32 65.58 -57.82 7.09
CA VAL A 32 65.55 -56.59 7.94
C VAL A 32 65.38 -55.37 7.10
N LEU A 33 65.97 -55.27 5.92
CA LEU A 33 65.85 -54.11 5.04
C LEU A 33 64.44 -54.01 4.42
N ILE A 34 63.84 -55.16 4.06
CA ILE A 34 62.44 -55.23 3.58
C ILE A 34 61.46 -54.90 4.71
N THR A 35 61.70 -55.36 5.95
CA THR A 35 60.81 -55.02 7.08
C THR A 35 60.91 -53.53 7.44
N ILE A 36 62.12 -52.91 7.38
CA ILE A 36 62.29 -51.50 7.60
C ILE A 36 61.60 -50.70 6.48
N LEU A 37 61.69 -51.14 5.22
CA LEU A 37 61.02 -50.46 4.09
C LEU A 37 59.50 -50.58 4.16
N LEU A 38 58.96 -51.74 4.63
CA LEU A 38 57.54 -51.90 4.89
C LEU A 38 57.06 -51.04 6.09
N VAL A 39 57.84 -50.95 7.15
CA VAL A 39 57.48 -50.10 8.31
C VAL A 39 57.55 -48.62 7.92
N VAL A 40 58.58 -48.19 7.16
CA VAL A 40 58.62 -46.81 6.64
C VAL A 40 57.48 -46.56 5.66
N GLY A 41 57.18 -47.48 4.76
CA GLY A 41 56.01 -47.41 3.88
C GLY A 41 54.70 -47.35 4.62
N PHE A 42 54.54 -48.13 5.68
CA PHE A 42 53.33 -48.11 6.54
C PHE A 42 53.22 -46.85 7.36
N LEU A 43 54.35 -46.31 7.88
CA LEU A 43 54.38 -45.04 8.57
C LEU A 43 54.11 -43.87 7.60
N ALA A 44 54.66 -43.92 6.39
CA ALA A 44 54.36 -42.93 5.35
C ALA A 44 52.87 -43.01 4.91
N PHE A 45 52.32 -44.23 4.80
CA PHE A 45 50.89 -44.43 4.50
C PHE A 45 49.97 -43.93 5.63
N GLN A 46 50.35 -44.12 6.90
CA GLN A 46 49.61 -43.56 8.05
C GLN A 46 49.73 -42.02 8.08
N PHE A 47 50.86 -41.45 7.67
CA PHE A 47 51.05 -39.99 7.65
C PHE A 47 50.26 -39.32 6.51
N ILE A 48 49.98 -40.05 5.42
CA ILE A 48 49.16 -39.55 4.30
C ILE A 48 47.65 -39.67 4.61
N GLN A 49 47.23 -40.53 5.54
CA GLN A 49 45.80 -40.72 5.88
C GLN A 49 45.27 -39.82 7.02
N ASN A 50 46.09 -39.05 7.69
CA ASN A 50 45.67 -38.10 8.71
C ASN A 50 45.40 -36.69 8.11
N GLU A 51 44.52 -36.56 7.12
CA GLU A 51 43.82 -35.31 6.91
C GLU A 51 42.70 -35.21 7.94
N GLU A 52 42.92 -34.46 9.02
CA GLU A 52 41.88 -34.13 9.97
C GLU A 52 40.76 -33.39 9.19
N LEU A 53 39.57 -34.01 9.07
CA LEU A 53 38.40 -33.42 8.53
C LEU A 53 38.04 -32.17 9.38
N VAL A 54 38.17 -31.00 8.82
CA VAL A 54 37.86 -29.75 9.52
C VAL A 54 36.36 -29.54 9.50
N GLU A 55 35.75 -29.44 10.69
CA GLU A 55 34.34 -29.05 10.80
C GLU A 55 34.21 -27.56 10.52
N VAL A 56 33.31 -27.20 9.60
CA VAL A 56 33.02 -25.81 9.23
C VAL A 56 31.55 -25.50 9.37
N ASP A 57 31.27 -24.32 9.93
CA ASP A 57 29.91 -23.76 9.91
C ASP A 57 29.58 -23.30 8.50
N SER A 58 28.42 -23.72 7.98
CA SER A 58 27.96 -23.35 6.64
C SER A 58 26.79 -22.38 6.65
N TYR A 59 26.77 -21.49 5.67
CA TYR A 59 25.64 -20.60 5.42
C TYR A 59 25.14 -20.79 3.98
N LYS A 60 23.85 -21.05 3.81
CA LYS A 60 23.23 -21.16 2.50
C LYS A 60 23.01 -19.78 1.92
N ALA A 61 23.63 -19.49 0.81
CA ALA A 61 23.54 -18.22 0.10
C ALA A 61 22.09 -17.98 -0.39
N LYS A 62 21.51 -16.86 0.01
CA LYS A 62 20.12 -16.49 -0.31
C LYS A 62 20.08 -15.41 -1.38
N SER A 63 19.08 -15.46 -2.26
CA SER A 63 18.87 -14.40 -3.24
C SER A 63 18.70 -13.04 -2.59
N ALA A 64 19.37 -12.02 -3.11
CA ALA A 64 19.19 -10.63 -2.69
C ALA A 64 17.82 -10.06 -3.13
N MET A 65 17.02 -10.81 -3.90
CA MET A 65 15.69 -10.40 -4.34
C MET A 65 14.62 -10.33 -3.24
N GLN A 66 14.91 -10.75 -2.00
CA GLN A 66 14.01 -10.61 -0.85
C GLN A 66 14.51 -9.56 0.12
N SER A 67 14.60 -8.33 -0.31
CA SER A 67 14.62 -7.21 0.62
C SER A 67 13.48 -6.26 0.23
N ASN A 68 12.39 -6.37 0.97
CA ASN A 68 11.39 -5.33 1.20
C ASN A 68 11.41 -4.19 0.18
N ASN A 69 10.49 -4.22 -0.80
CA ASN A 69 9.92 -3.01 -1.35
C ASN A 69 9.12 -2.24 -0.26
N SER A 70 9.72 -1.96 0.86
CA SER A 70 9.34 -0.80 1.63
C SER A 70 9.97 0.38 0.89
N SER A 71 9.26 0.93 -0.09
CA SER A 71 9.52 2.27 -0.60
C SER A 71 9.70 3.14 0.65
N ALA A 72 10.90 3.68 0.85
CA ALA A 72 11.20 4.40 2.08
C ALA A 72 10.20 5.55 2.18
N SER A 73 9.29 5.50 3.16
CA SER A 73 8.40 6.61 3.46
C SER A 73 9.25 7.83 3.78
N VAL A 74 8.99 8.91 3.07
CA VAL A 74 9.67 10.20 3.29
C VAL A 74 9.02 10.94 4.44
N LEU A 75 7.72 10.73 4.64
CA LEU A 75 6.87 11.42 5.59
C LEU A 75 5.57 10.63 5.81
N ASP A 76 5.12 10.58 7.04
CA ASP A 76 3.79 10.09 7.41
C ASP A 76 2.92 11.27 7.87
N ALA A 77 1.66 11.27 7.44
CA ALA A 77 0.65 12.24 7.89
C ALA A 77 -0.66 11.53 8.20
N SER A 78 -1.44 12.13 9.08
CA SER A 78 -2.77 11.63 9.43
C SER A 78 -3.85 12.58 8.93
N GLY A 79 -5.01 12.03 8.62
CA GLY A 79 -6.14 12.79 8.12
C GLY A 79 -7.41 11.97 8.08
N TYR A 80 -8.34 12.41 7.23
CA TYR A 80 -9.66 11.78 7.10
C TYR A 80 -10.04 11.61 5.64
N VAL A 81 -10.86 10.60 5.39
CA VAL A 81 -11.53 10.44 4.11
C VAL A 81 -12.60 11.51 3.98
N THR A 82 -12.53 12.31 2.93
CA THR A 82 -13.51 13.37 2.63
C THR A 82 -14.12 13.15 1.25
N ALA A 83 -15.33 13.60 1.06
CA ALA A 83 -15.94 13.56 -0.26
C ALA A 83 -15.72 14.88 -0.97
N ARG A 84 -15.12 14.85 -2.16
CA ARG A 84 -14.98 16.03 -3.01
C ARG A 84 -16.34 16.66 -3.36
N ARG A 85 -17.35 15.80 -3.57
CA ARG A 85 -18.72 16.23 -3.87
C ARG A 85 -19.63 15.84 -2.72
N GLN A 86 -19.88 16.81 -1.87
CA GLN A 86 -20.83 16.74 -0.77
C GLN A 86 -21.70 17.99 -0.80
N ALA A 87 -23.00 17.83 -0.61
CA ALA A 87 -23.90 18.94 -0.54
C ALA A 87 -25.01 18.72 0.47
N THR A 88 -25.25 19.70 1.32
CA THR A 88 -26.47 19.77 2.11
C THR A 88 -27.55 20.38 1.22
N VAL A 89 -28.56 19.59 0.92
CA VAL A 89 -29.68 20.00 0.06
C VAL A 89 -30.67 20.78 0.90
N SER A 90 -30.98 22.01 0.47
CA SER A 90 -31.96 22.88 1.11
C SER A 90 -33.08 23.27 0.13
N SER A 91 -34.14 23.82 0.65
CA SER A 91 -35.19 24.47 -0.17
C SER A 91 -34.71 25.79 -0.71
N LYS A 92 -35.20 26.20 -1.90
CA LYS A 92 -35.02 27.56 -2.43
C LYS A 92 -36.02 28.54 -1.87
N ILE A 93 -37.15 28.03 -1.36
CA ILE A 93 -38.26 28.81 -0.84
C ILE A 93 -38.67 28.28 0.54
N THR A 94 -39.24 29.17 1.35
CA THR A 94 -39.75 28.79 2.66
C THR A 94 -41.09 28.06 2.51
N GLY A 95 -41.23 26.91 3.19
CA GLY A 95 -42.44 26.14 3.17
C GLY A 95 -42.46 25.05 4.25
N LYS A 96 -43.67 24.57 4.53
CA LYS A 96 -43.87 23.42 5.42
C LYS A 96 -43.57 22.13 4.66
N VAL A 97 -42.79 21.23 5.27
CA VAL A 97 -42.54 19.91 4.71
C VAL A 97 -43.79 19.06 4.79
N LEU A 98 -44.27 18.60 3.65
CA LEU A 98 -45.39 17.66 3.58
C LEU A 98 -44.88 16.23 3.73
N GLU A 99 -43.91 15.84 2.90
CA GLU A 99 -43.35 14.49 2.88
C GLU A 99 -41.84 14.54 2.66
N VAL A 100 -41.15 13.54 3.23
CA VAL A 100 -39.70 13.31 3.04
C VAL A 100 -39.53 11.89 2.51
N TYR A 101 -38.88 11.73 1.35
CA TYR A 101 -38.73 10.47 0.62
C TYR A 101 -37.33 9.84 0.80
N ILE A 102 -36.52 10.37 1.70
CA ILE A 102 -35.17 9.90 1.94
C ILE A 102 -34.98 9.37 3.35
N GLU A 103 -34.08 8.39 3.45
CA GLU A 103 -33.55 7.88 4.71
C GLU A 103 -32.01 7.84 4.66
N GLU A 104 -31.36 7.86 5.82
CA GLU A 104 -29.92 7.75 5.92
C GLU A 104 -29.43 6.42 5.36
N GLY A 105 -28.34 6.42 4.58
CA GLY A 105 -27.81 5.27 3.86
C GLY A 105 -28.49 5.00 2.51
N MET A 106 -29.58 5.73 2.15
CA MET A 106 -30.27 5.54 0.87
C MET A 106 -29.46 6.14 -0.28
N PHE A 107 -29.34 5.41 -1.38
CA PHE A 107 -28.83 5.95 -2.64
C PHE A 107 -29.91 6.71 -3.37
N VAL A 108 -29.55 7.88 -3.91
CA VAL A 108 -30.44 8.76 -4.69
C VAL A 108 -29.80 9.13 -6.02
N GLU A 109 -30.64 9.25 -7.05
CA GLU A 109 -30.20 9.69 -8.38
C GLU A 109 -30.32 11.21 -8.54
N LYS A 110 -29.50 11.78 -9.43
CA LYS A 110 -29.60 13.20 -9.80
C LYS A 110 -31.02 13.54 -10.29
N GLY A 111 -31.64 14.57 -9.71
CA GLY A 111 -32.98 15.01 -10.04
C GLY A 111 -34.11 14.28 -9.31
N GLN A 112 -33.80 13.20 -8.59
CA GLN A 112 -34.79 12.48 -7.74
C GLN A 112 -35.37 13.42 -6.69
N VAL A 113 -36.67 13.34 -6.44
CA VAL A 113 -37.35 14.12 -5.40
C VAL A 113 -36.98 13.57 -4.04
N LEU A 114 -36.46 14.43 -3.17
CA LEU A 114 -36.01 14.09 -1.81
C LEU A 114 -37.09 14.44 -0.77
N ALA A 115 -37.77 15.57 -1.00
CA ALA A 115 -38.88 16.00 -0.16
C ALA A 115 -39.85 16.89 -0.96
N GLN A 116 -41.06 16.98 -0.49
CA GLN A 116 -42.10 17.86 -1.02
C GLN A 116 -42.55 18.81 0.06
N LEU A 117 -42.63 20.08 -0.28
CA LEU A 117 -43.24 21.12 0.51
C LEU A 117 -44.75 21.19 0.19
N ASP A 118 -45.49 21.76 1.10
CA ASP A 118 -46.92 22.07 0.87
C ASP A 118 -47.08 23.07 -0.25
N ASP A 119 -47.52 22.61 -1.40
CA ASP A 119 -47.67 23.40 -2.63
C ASP A 119 -49.15 23.82 -2.92
N SER A 120 -50.06 23.59 -1.99
CA SER A 120 -51.48 23.78 -2.18
C SER A 120 -51.85 25.22 -2.66
N THR A 121 -51.30 26.23 -2.01
CA THR A 121 -51.48 27.66 -2.37
C THR A 121 -50.84 28.00 -3.71
N VAL A 122 -49.60 27.54 -3.93
CA VAL A 122 -48.84 27.83 -5.15
C VAL A 122 -49.47 27.14 -6.38
N GLN A 123 -50.01 25.96 -6.17
CA GLN A 123 -50.74 25.23 -7.22
C GLN A 123 -52.02 25.97 -7.61
N ALA A 124 -52.76 26.55 -6.63
CA ALA A 124 -53.93 27.38 -6.91
C ALA A 124 -53.51 28.63 -7.71
N GLU A 125 -52.42 29.31 -7.37
CA GLU A 125 -51.88 30.45 -8.12
C GLU A 125 -51.48 30.07 -9.56
N LEU A 126 -50.82 28.91 -9.76
CA LEU A 126 -50.50 28.38 -11.09
C LEU A 126 -51.77 28.17 -11.93
N ASN A 127 -52.82 27.60 -11.34
CA ASN A 127 -54.09 27.36 -12.03
C ASN A 127 -54.79 28.68 -12.40
N PHE A 128 -54.71 29.71 -11.53
CA PHE A 128 -55.18 31.05 -11.82
C PHE A 128 -54.45 31.67 -13.01
N ALA A 129 -53.08 31.66 -13.00
CA ALA A 129 -52.26 32.16 -14.11
C ALA A 129 -52.57 31.44 -15.43
N LYS A 130 -52.75 30.11 -15.40
CA LYS A 130 -53.17 29.33 -16.57
C LYS A 130 -54.51 29.79 -17.13
N THR A 131 -55.46 30.09 -16.26
CA THR A 131 -56.82 30.55 -16.68
C THR A 131 -56.75 31.91 -17.29
N GLN A 132 -55.99 32.89 -16.72
CA GLN A 132 -55.78 34.21 -17.27
C GLN A 132 -55.13 34.19 -18.65
N LEU A 133 -54.07 33.37 -18.81
CA LEU A 133 -53.39 33.19 -20.09
C LEU A 133 -54.34 32.60 -21.15
N LYS A 134 -55.14 31.62 -20.78
CA LYS A 134 -56.13 31.01 -21.68
C LYS A 134 -57.15 32.05 -22.19
N GLU A 135 -57.61 32.94 -21.31
CA GLU A 135 -58.53 34.02 -21.70
C GLU A 135 -57.85 35.05 -22.61
N ALA A 136 -56.64 35.49 -22.26
CA ALA A 136 -55.87 36.39 -23.12
C ALA A 136 -55.58 35.84 -24.53
N LYS A 137 -55.21 34.57 -24.61
CA LYS A 137 -55.04 33.87 -25.91
C LYS A 137 -56.35 33.86 -26.73
N ARG A 138 -57.49 33.71 -26.08
CA ARG A 138 -58.80 33.73 -26.73
C ARG A 138 -59.13 35.14 -27.24
N VAL A 139 -58.87 36.18 -26.42
CA VAL A 139 -59.04 37.56 -26.84
C VAL A 139 -58.12 37.93 -28.02
N PHE A 140 -56.83 37.56 -27.93
CA PHE A 140 -55.89 37.76 -29.01
C PHE A 140 -56.32 37.11 -30.33
N ALA A 141 -56.71 35.84 -30.29
CA ALA A 141 -57.19 35.09 -31.47
C ALA A 141 -58.43 35.77 -32.09
N ARG A 142 -59.39 36.23 -31.26
CA ARG A 142 -60.57 36.98 -31.74
C ARG A 142 -60.17 38.30 -32.36
N THR A 143 -59.29 39.09 -31.73
CA THR A 143 -58.82 40.38 -32.28
C THR A 143 -58.05 40.19 -33.59
N MET A 144 -57.26 39.15 -33.70
CA MET A 144 -56.61 38.78 -34.97
C MET A 144 -57.60 38.45 -36.08
N GLU A 145 -58.69 37.77 -35.78
CA GLU A 145 -59.73 37.46 -36.78
C GLU A 145 -60.49 38.70 -37.19
N LEU A 146 -60.91 39.58 -36.26
CA LEU A 146 -61.50 40.89 -36.56
C LEU A 146 -60.59 41.77 -37.36
N ARG A 147 -59.24 41.69 -37.17
CA ARG A 147 -58.27 42.43 -37.95
C ARG A 147 -58.21 42.00 -39.42
N LYS A 148 -58.33 40.66 -39.67
CA LYS A 148 -58.45 40.14 -41.05
C LYS A 148 -59.62 40.74 -41.80
N ASP A 149 -60.74 40.96 -41.11
CA ASP A 149 -61.91 41.57 -41.63
C ASP A 149 -61.91 43.16 -41.61
N ASN A 150 -60.73 43.74 -41.25
CA ASN A 150 -60.55 45.19 -41.12
C ASN A 150 -61.46 45.84 -40.04
N LEU A 151 -61.94 45.01 -39.07
CA LEU A 151 -62.79 45.49 -37.96
C LEU A 151 -62.02 45.83 -36.68
N ALA A 152 -60.73 45.57 -36.66
CA ALA A 152 -59.84 45.90 -35.53
C ALA A 152 -58.55 46.65 -36.03
N SER A 153 -57.96 47.50 -35.21
CA SER A 153 -56.70 48.22 -35.52
C SER A 153 -55.50 47.32 -35.28
N GLN A 154 -54.39 47.60 -35.95
CA GLN A 154 -53.13 46.93 -35.65
C GLN A 154 -52.70 47.09 -34.18
N ALA A 155 -52.84 48.28 -33.66
CA ALA A 155 -52.54 48.60 -32.26
C ALA A 155 -53.35 47.75 -31.27
N SER A 156 -54.61 47.35 -31.63
CA SER A 156 -55.37 46.41 -30.77
C SER A 156 -54.86 44.99 -30.79
N VAL A 157 -54.34 44.55 -31.94
CA VAL A 157 -53.67 43.24 -32.06
C VAL A 157 -52.40 43.25 -31.26
N ASP A 158 -51.55 44.25 -31.42
CA ASP A 158 -50.26 44.39 -30.73
C ASP A 158 -50.44 44.45 -29.18
N ALA A 159 -51.48 45.17 -28.75
CA ALA A 159 -51.84 45.22 -27.31
C ALA A 159 -52.29 43.87 -26.77
N ALA A 160 -53.15 43.13 -27.53
CA ALA A 160 -53.59 41.78 -27.13
C ALA A 160 -52.43 40.76 -27.15
N GLU A 161 -51.48 40.86 -28.08
CA GLU A 161 -50.28 40.07 -28.16
C GLU A 161 -49.38 40.29 -26.93
N SER A 162 -49.08 41.58 -26.64
CA SER A 162 -48.26 41.98 -25.47
C SER A 162 -48.91 41.47 -24.16
N GLN A 163 -50.24 41.45 -24.07
CA GLN A 163 -50.96 40.88 -22.91
C GLN A 163 -50.77 39.37 -22.80
N VAL A 164 -50.79 38.63 -23.91
CA VAL A 164 -50.50 37.20 -23.93
C VAL A 164 -49.08 36.89 -23.49
N GLU A 165 -48.09 37.66 -24.01
CA GLU A 165 -46.68 37.50 -23.63
C GLU A 165 -46.47 37.78 -22.14
N GLY A 166 -47.02 38.84 -21.60
CA GLY A 166 -46.92 39.17 -20.18
C GLY A 166 -47.56 38.09 -19.27
N LEU A 167 -48.72 37.54 -19.66
CA LEU A 167 -49.33 36.43 -18.90
C LEU A 167 -48.64 35.11 -19.09
N GLN A 168 -47.97 34.87 -20.24
CA GLN A 168 -47.12 33.70 -20.42
C GLN A 168 -45.94 33.75 -19.46
N ALA A 169 -45.24 34.90 -19.37
CA ALA A 169 -44.17 35.10 -18.43
C ALA A 169 -44.61 34.89 -16.96
N ARG A 170 -45.82 35.34 -16.61
CA ARG A 170 -46.39 35.12 -15.28
C ARG A 170 -46.67 33.62 -14.99
N LEU A 171 -47.17 32.92 -15.99
CA LEU A 171 -47.38 31.48 -15.89
C LEU A 171 -46.05 30.74 -15.68
N ASP A 172 -45.01 31.11 -16.39
CA ASP A 172 -43.68 30.48 -16.29
C ASP A 172 -43.09 30.68 -14.88
N ILE A 173 -43.25 31.88 -14.30
CA ILE A 173 -42.84 32.15 -12.90
C ILE A 173 -43.61 31.27 -11.92
N SER A 174 -44.96 31.20 -12.04
CA SER A 174 -45.78 30.36 -11.15
C SER A 174 -45.46 28.86 -11.29
N SER A 175 -45.18 28.41 -12.51
CA SER A 175 -44.75 27.05 -12.80
C SER A 175 -43.39 26.70 -12.16
N GLN A 176 -42.42 27.65 -12.25
CA GLN A 176 -41.13 27.47 -11.59
C GLN A 176 -41.28 27.43 -10.08
N THR A 177 -42.13 28.25 -9.48
CA THR A 177 -42.41 28.23 -8.04
C THR A 177 -42.95 26.90 -7.59
N VAL A 178 -43.92 26.30 -8.32
CA VAL A 178 -44.43 24.95 -8.04
C VAL A 178 -43.33 23.87 -8.19
N SER A 179 -42.47 24.04 -9.20
CA SER A 179 -41.32 23.12 -9.37
C SER A 179 -40.36 23.18 -8.19
N ASP A 180 -40.14 24.38 -7.64
CA ASP A 180 -39.21 24.60 -6.50
C ASP A 180 -39.77 24.12 -5.17
N MET A 181 -41.10 23.79 -5.10
CA MET A 181 -41.68 23.06 -3.95
C MET A 181 -41.23 21.59 -3.83
N LYS A 182 -40.74 21.01 -4.93
CA LYS A 182 -40.15 19.68 -4.95
C LYS A 182 -38.64 19.79 -4.86
N ILE A 183 -38.10 19.39 -3.72
CA ILE A 183 -36.67 19.45 -3.48
C ILE A 183 -36.00 18.24 -4.08
N ARG A 184 -35.01 18.45 -4.96
CA ARG A 184 -34.38 17.39 -5.75
C ARG A 184 -32.90 17.28 -5.48
N ALA A 185 -32.37 16.06 -5.68
CA ALA A 185 -30.93 15.78 -5.59
C ALA A 185 -30.15 16.53 -6.69
N PRO A 186 -29.10 17.31 -6.35
CA PRO A 186 -28.29 18.01 -7.33
C PRO A 186 -27.35 17.06 -8.11
N PHE A 187 -26.99 15.90 -7.54
CA PHE A 187 -26.21 14.85 -8.14
C PHE A 187 -26.58 13.50 -7.49
N SER A 188 -26.16 12.39 -8.10
CA SER A 188 -26.36 11.05 -7.56
C SER A 188 -25.38 10.75 -6.43
N GLY A 189 -25.85 10.15 -5.35
CA GLY A 189 -25.01 9.83 -4.19
C GLY A 189 -25.80 9.17 -3.07
N VAL A 190 -25.18 9.03 -1.92
CA VAL A 190 -25.76 8.42 -0.71
C VAL A 190 -26.12 9.51 0.29
N ILE A 191 -27.29 9.39 0.91
CA ILE A 191 -27.71 10.28 2.00
C ILE A 191 -26.96 9.88 3.26
N ILE A 192 -26.18 10.79 3.83
CA ILE A 192 -25.45 10.55 5.09
C ILE A 192 -26.13 11.14 6.32
N ASN A 193 -27.03 12.10 6.10
CA ASN A 193 -27.80 12.72 7.18
C ASN A 193 -29.16 13.16 6.66
N LYS A 194 -30.22 12.89 7.44
CA LYS A 194 -31.58 13.35 7.24
C LYS A 194 -31.90 14.39 8.30
N ALA A 195 -31.97 15.65 7.92
CA ALA A 195 -32.15 16.76 8.84
C ALA A 195 -33.63 17.16 9.04
N ALA A 196 -34.49 16.94 8.03
CA ALA A 196 -35.87 17.43 8.03
C ALA A 196 -36.89 16.30 8.32
N GLN A 197 -37.97 16.66 8.99
CA GLN A 197 -39.10 15.82 9.29
C GLN A 197 -40.41 16.37 8.67
N PRO A 198 -41.37 15.50 8.31
CA PRO A 198 -42.69 15.97 7.90
C PRO A 198 -43.33 16.86 8.97
N GLY A 199 -43.93 17.98 8.53
CA GLY A 199 -44.55 18.97 9.43
C GLY A 199 -43.61 20.12 9.85
N GLU A 200 -42.32 20.01 9.67
CA GLU A 200 -41.36 21.10 9.97
C GLU A 200 -41.37 22.22 8.91
N MET A 201 -41.00 23.42 9.31
CA MET A 201 -40.80 24.55 8.41
C MET A 201 -39.32 24.59 7.94
N ILE A 202 -39.13 24.66 6.64
CA ILE A 202 -37.80 24.80 6.03
C ILE A 202 -37.69 26.17 5.37
N SER A 203 -36.52 26.80 5.52
CA SER A 203 -36.22 28.09 4.89
C SER A 203 -34.79 28.07 4.32
N PRO A 204 -34.50 28.76 3.20
CA PRO A 204 -33.14 28.93 2.69
C PRO A 204 -32.28 29.80 3.59
N VAL A 205 -32.89 30.60 4.47
CA VAL A 205 -32.22 31.49 5.40
C VAL A 205 -32.51 31.06 6.82
N SER A 206 -31.46 30.91 7.63
CA SER A 206 -31.61 30.68 9.07
C SER A 206 -32.17 31.97 9.72
N ALA A 207 -33.48 32.00 9.90
CA ALA A 207 -34.10 33.01 10.75
C ALA A 207 -33.85 32.62 12.19
N GLY A 208 -33.06 33.35 12.95
CA GLY A 208 -32.48 33.09 14.28
C GLY A 208 -33.39 32.64 15.43
N GLY A 209 -34.48 31.95 15.17
CA GLY A 209 -35.34 31.28 16.14
C GLY A 209 -35.39 29.79 15.86
N GLY A 210 -35.01 28.97 16.77
CA GLY A 210 -34.74 27.53 16.71
C GLY A 210 -35.80 26.59 16.08
N PHE A 211 -36.76 27.12 15.33
CA PHE A 211 -37.88 26.37 14.72
C PHE A 211 -37.74 26.22 13.19
N THR A 212 -36.74 26.82 12.55
CA THR A 212 -36.55 26.76 11.10
C THR A 212 -35.26 26.04 10.75
N ARG A 213 -35.36 24.95 10.01
CA ARG A 213 -34.20 24.21 9.51
C ARG A 213 -33.78 24.71 8.12
N THR A 214 -32.50 24.68 7.85
CA THR A 214 -31.95 25.17 6.57
C THR A 214 -31.66 24.06 5.57
N GLY A 215 -31.78 22.78 5.95
CA GLY A 215 -31.48 21.64 5.08
C GLY A 215 -32.44 20.48 5.24
N ILE A 216 -32.59 19.70 4.18
CA ILE A 216 -33.36 18.45 4.16
C ILE A 216 -32.48 17.28 4.54
N GLY A 217 -31.27 17.24 4.00
CA GLY A 217 -30.31 16.19 4.22
C GLY A 217 -29.01 16.47 3.48
N THR A 218 -27.99 15.67 3.78
CA THR A 218 -26.68 15.77 3.15
C THR A 218 -26.44 14.58 2.24
N ILE A 219 -26.10 14.86 0.98
CA ILE A 219 -25.78 13.86 -0.05
C ILE A 219 -24.27 13.86 -0.26
N VAL A 220 -23.70 12.68 -0.33
CA VAL A 220 -22.27 12.43 -0.62
C VAL A 220 -22.14 11.58 -1.87
N ASP A 221 -21.30 12.01 -2.77
CA ASP A 221 -20.89 11.20 -3.93
C ASP A 221 -19.75 10.26 -3.54
N MET A 222 -20.11 9.01 -3.28
CA MET A 222 -19.15 7.95 -2.90
C MET A 222 -18.07 7.69 -3.96
N SER A 223 -18.30 8.11 -5.21
CA SER A 223 -17.27 8.00 -6.27
C SER A 223 -16.22 9.09 -6.22
N SER A 224 -16.42 10.12 -5.40
CA SER A 224 -15.56 11.30 -5.27
C SER A 224 -14.77 11.35 -3.96
N LEU A 225 -14.62 10.20 -3.28
CA LEU A 225 -13.86 10.13 -2.03
C LEU A 225 -12.37 10.38 -2.27
N GLU A 226 -11.80 11.20 -1.42
CA GLU A 226 -10.38 11.58 -1.37
C GLU A 226 -9.94 11.54 0.10
N VAL A 227 -8.65 11.50 0.35
CA VAL A 227 -8.12 11.64 1.71
C VAL A 227 -7.52 13.04 1.85
N GLU A 228 -7.93 13.76 2.89
CA GLU A 228 -7.37 15.03 3.27
C GLU A 228 -6.50 14.84 4.51
N VAL A 229 -5.20 15.10 4.39
CA VAL A 229 -4.24 14.97 5.49
C VAL A 229 -3.64 16.29 5.88
N ASP A 230 -3.35 16.43 7.17
CA ASP A 230 -2.67 17.58 7.75
C ASP A 230 -1.16 17.30 7.80
N VAL A 231 -0.39 17.96 6.95
CA VAL A 231 1.08 17.87 6.88
C VAL A 231 1.69 19.06 7.61
N ASN A 232 2.65 18.82 8.51
CA ASN A 232 3.36 19.90 9.19
C ASN A 232 4.10 20.79 8.18
N GLU A 233 4.01 22.11 8.34
CA GLU A 233 4.61 23.08 7.41
C GLU A 233 6.12 22.92 7.23
N SER A 234 6.82 22.43 8.25
CA SER A 234 8.28 22.17 8.17
C SER A 234 8.64 21.09 7.16
N TYR A 235 7.71 20.22 6.80
CA TYR A 235 7.92 19.09 5.90
C TYR A 235 7.20 19.25 4.55
N ILE A 236 6.38 20.27 4.37
CA ILE A 236 5.57 20.42 3.15
C ILE A 236 6.41 20.48 1.87
N ASN A 237 7.64 21.00 1.95
CA ASN A 237 8.58 21.04 0.82
C ASN A 237 9.00 19.65 0.29
N ARG A 238 8.69 18.58 1.01
CA ARG A 238 8.97 17.19 0.61
C ARG A 238 7.80 16.53 -0.10
N VAL A 239 6.67 17.21 -0.16
CA VAL A 239 5.44 16.73 -0.81
C VAL A 239 5.25 17.47 -2.12
N GLN A 240 4.97 16.73 -3.19
CA GLN A 240 4.75 17.30 -4.52
C GLN A 240 3.46 16.70 -5.12
N PRO A 241 2.72 17.47 -5.95
CA PRO A 241 1.61 16.94 -6.74
C PRO A 241 2.10 15.80 -7.66
N GLY A 242 1.33 14.72 -7.76
CA GLY A 242 1.70 13.52 -8.51
C GLY A 242 2.55 12.51 -7.74
N GLN A 243 3.00 12.87 -6.53
CA GLN A 243 3.81 11.98 -5.71
C GLN A 243 3.02 10.74 -5.29
N PRO A 244 3.59 9.52 -5.44
CA PRO A 244 2.95 8.30 -4.96
C PRO A 244 2.89 8.28 -3.43
N ALA A 245 1.81 7.72 -2.91
CA ALA A 245 1.59 7.57 -1.49
C ALA A 245 0.88 6.24 -1.20
N THR A 246 0.99 5.76 0.02
CA THR A 246 0.21 4.63 0.52
C THR A 246 -0.71 5.11 1.61
N THR A 247 -1.98 4.78 1.50
CA THR A 247 -3.01 5.14 2.48
C THR A 247 -3.48 3.91 3.23
N ASN A 248 -3.45 3.98 4.56
CA ASN A 248 -4.03 2.99 5.46
C ASN A 248 -5.22 3.61 6.20
N LEU A 249 -6.35 2.94 6.19
CA LEU A 249 -7.50 3.35 6.98
C LEU A 249 -7.39 2.79 8.39
N ASN A 250 -7.71 3.59 9.40
CA ASN A 250 -7.66 3.15 10.79
C ASN A 250 -8.57 1.95 11.07
N ALA A 251 -9.68 1.82 10.32
CA ALA A 251 -10.58 0.68 10.39
C ALA A 251 -9.99 -0.60 9.75
N TYR A 252 -9.01 -0.48 8.86
CA TYR A 252 -8.40 -1.57 8.10
C TYR A 252 -6.88 -1.43 8.06
N PRO A 253 -6.16 -1.61 9.18
CA PRO A 253 -4.74 -1.29 9.30
C PRO A 253 -3.82 -2.17 8.43
N ASN A 254 -4.29 -3.33 8.00
CA ASN A 254 -3.53 -4.26 7.15
C ASN A 254 -3.83 -4.09 5.65
N TRP A 255 -4.60 -3.07 5.29
CA TRP A 255 -4.93 -2.79 3.89
C TRP A 255 -4.22 -1.53 3.43
N ASP A 256 -3.22 -1.74 2.59
CA ASP A 256 -2.44 -0.69 1.94
C ASP A 256 -3.14 -0.28 0.64
N ILE A 257 -3.66 0.93 0.57
CA ILE A 257 -4.33 1.48 -0.60
C ILE A 257 -3.34 2.35 -1.37
N ALA A 258 -3.07 1.98 -2.62
CA ALA A 258 -2.25 2.80 -3.51
C ALA A 258 -2.93 4.16 -3.74
N SER A 259 -2.17 5.24 -3.59
CA SER A 259 -2.68 6.60 -3.56
C SER A 259 -1.71 7.57 -4.23
N GLU A 260 -2.20 8.74 -4.60
CA GLU A 260 -1.43 9.79 -5.28
C GLU A 260 -1.81 11.17 -4.75
N VAL A 261 -0.83 12.05 -4.59
CA VAL A 261 -1.06 13.44 -4.20
C VAL A 261 -1.72 14.20 -5.34
N ILE A 262 -2.94 14.72 -5.12
CA ILE A 262 -3.65 15.54 -6.09
C ILE A 262 -3.17 16.98 -6.05
N ALA A 263 -3.18 17.56 -4.84
CA ALA A 263 -2.90 18.97 -4.65
C ALA A 263 -2.52 19.28 -3.21
N ILE A 264 -1.73 20.30 -3.05
CA ILE A 264 -1.43 20.95 -1.77
C ILE A 264 -2.31 22.19 -1.70
N ILE A 265 -3.12 22.31 -0.64
CA ILE A 265 -3.97 23.48 -0.45
C ILE A 265 -3.09 24.61 0.09
N PRO A 266 -2.95 25.75 -0.62
CA PRO A 266 -2.00 26.80 -0.27
C PRO A 266 -2.49 27.68 0.91
N THR A 267 -2.97 27.02 1.95
CA THR A 267 -3.47 27.66 3.19
C THR A 267 -2.96 26.87 4.37
N ALA A 268 -2.25 27.50 5.27
CA ALA A 268 -1.82 26.87 6.52
C ALA A 268 -2.84 27.13 7.63
N ASP A 269 -3.14 26.10 8.40
CA ASP A 269 -3.85 26.23 9.68
C ASP A 269 -2.87 26.71 10.74
N ARG A 270 -3.04 27.98 11.18
CA ARG A 270 -2.15 28.62 12.16
C ARG A 270 -2.19 27.95 13.53
N ASN A 271 -3.31 27.31 13.89
CA ASN A 271 -3.46 26.68 15.19
C ASN A 271 -2.69 25.36 15.28
N LYS A 272 -2.59 24.65 14.15
CA LYS A 272 -1.93 23.35 14.04
C LYS A 272 -0.54 23.42 13.39
N ALA A 273 -0.18 24.56 12.79
CA ALA A 273 1.00 24.71 11.92
C ALA A 273 1.06 23.63 10.84
N THR A 274 -0.06 23.33 10.21
CA THR A 274 -0.22 22.30 9.18
C THR A 274 -0.75 22.87 7.88
N VAL A 275 -0.42 22.21 6.77
CA VAL A 275 -0.92 22.47 5.43
C VAL A 275 -1.71 21.24 4.99
N LYS A 276 -2.89 21.46 4.43
CA LYS A 276 -3.74 20.37 3.96
C LYS A 276 -3.28 19.86 2.61
N VAL A 277 -3.15 18.55 2.51
CA VAL A 277 -2.81 17.86 1.28
C VAL A 277 -3.94 16.90 0.90
N ARG A 278 -4.37 16.98 -0.36
CA ARG A 278 -5.41 16.12 -0.90
C ARG A 278 -4.80 14.98 -1.68
N ILE A 279 -5.30 13.79 -1.41
CA ILE A 279 -4.76 12.53 -1.88
C ILE A 279 -5.89 11.72 -2.51
N LYS A 280 -5.65 11.26 -3.74
CA LYS A 280 -6.56 10.42 -4.50
C LYS A 280 -6.30 8.96 -4.16
N LEU A 281 -7.33 8.21 -3.84
CA LEU A 281 -7.28 6.75 -3.77
C LEU A 281 -7.36 6.19 -5.19
N LEU A 282 -6.37 5.39 -5.58
CA LEU A 282 -6.33 4.77 -6.91
C LEU A 282 -7.26 3.57 -7.00
N GLU A 283 -7.44 2.88 -5.88
CA GLU A 283 -8.40 1.79 -5.76
C GLU A 283 -9.67 2.28 -5.07
N ARG A 284 -10.83 1.94 -5.65
CA ARG A 284 -12.14 2.27 -5.10
C ARG A 284 -12.77 1.01 -4.51
N ASP A 285 -13.11 1.09 -3.23
CA ASP A 285 -13.74 -0.02 -2.52
C ASP A 285 -14.93 0.54 -1.70
N GLN A 286 -16.01 -0.23 -1.63
CA GLN A 286 -17.22 0.13 -0.86
C GLN A 286 -16.98 0.21 0.64
N ARG A 287 -15.87 -0.34 1.13
CA ARG A 287 -15.45 -0.27 2.54
C ARG A 287 -14.95 1.12 2.95
N VAL A 288 -14.59 1.96 1.99
CA VAL A 288 -14.13 3.33 2.26
C VAL A 288 -15.33 4.22 2.46
N LEU A 289 -15.49 4.75 3.67
CA LEU A 289 -16.60 5.63 4.02
C LEU A 289 -16.08 7.04 4.35
N PRO A 290 -16.91 8.08 4.13
CA PRO A 290 -16.59 9.44 4.58
C PRO A 290 -16.28 9.48 6.07
N ASP A 291 -15.44 10.44 6.47
CA ASP A 291 -15.00 10.71 7.84
C ASP A 291 -14.19 9.58 8.51
N MET A 292 -13.83 8.51 7.78
CA MET A 292 -12.87 7.53 8.29
C MET A 292 -11.50 8.16 8.47
N GLY A 293 -10.87 7.89 9.63
CA GLY A 293 -9.48 8.26 9.88
C GLY A 293 -8.54 7.47 8.96
N ALA A 294 -7.55 8.16 8.41
CA ALA A 294 -6.55 7.58 7.52
C ALA A 294 -5.15 8.04 7.90
N LYS A 295 -4.19 7.15 7.72
CA LYS A 295 -2.75 7.44 7.77
C LYS A 295 -2.20 7.32 6.36
N VAL A 296 -1.44 8.32 5.93
CA VAL A 296 -0.82 8.36 4.61
C VAL A 296 0.68 8.42 4.76
N SER A 297 1.36 7.51 4.08
CA SER A 297 2.81 7.45 3.94
C SER A 297 3.19 7.94 2.55
N PHE A 298 3.86 9.08 2.48
CA PHE A 298 4.37 9.64 1.22
C PHE A 298 5.63 8.88 0.82
N LEU A 299 5.64 8.35 -0.38
CA LEU A 299 6.76 7.60 -0.92
C LEU A 299 7.72 8.53 -1.63
N LYS A 300 9.00 8.20 -1.63
CA LYS A 300 9.98 8.91 -2.44
C LYS A 300 9.63 8.68 -3.91
N GLU A 301 9.56 9.75 -4.69
CA GLU A 301 9.47 9.63 -6.14
C GLU A 301 10.71 8.85 -6.61
N GLU A 302 10.52 7.60 -7.01
CA GLU A 302 11.58 6.86 -7.69
C GLU A 302 11.78 7.59 -9.02
N ALA A 303 12.91 8.29 -9.16
CA ALA A 303 13.42 8.63 -10.48
C ALA A 303 13.33 7.35 -11.33
N PRO A 304 12.94 7.43 -12.63
CA PRO A 304 12.77 6.25 -13.46
C PRO A 304 14.03 5.43 -13.40
N ASN A 305 14.06 4.49 -12.46
CA ASN A 305 15.12 3.53 -12.34
C ASN A 305 15.11 2.75 -13.64
N THR A 306 16.07 3.04 -14.51
CA THR A 306 16.64 1.95 -15.30
C THR A 306 16.81 0.79 -14.32
N SER A 307 15.89 -0.17 -14.41
CA SER A 307 15.89 -1.36 -13.60
C SER A 307 17.16 -2.15 -13.89
N ASN A 308 18.25 -1.75 -13.27
CA ASN A 308 19.32 -2.69 -12.97
C ASN A 308 18.65 -3.69 -12.02
N LYS A 309 18.20 -4.81 -12.59
CA LYS A 309 17.93 -6.02 -11.83
C LYS A 309 19.14 -6.21 -10.92
N VAL A 310 19.00 -5.83 -9.67
CA VAL A 310 20.02 -6.02 -8.67
C VAL A 310 20.07 -7.52 -8.40
N SER A 311 20.68 -8.25 -9.35
CA SER A 311 20.99 -9.65 -9.19
C SER A 311 22.20 -9.76 -8.26
N GLY A 312 22.12 -10.64 -7.30
CA GLY A 312 23.20 -10.91 -6.37
C GLY A 312 22.74 -11.81 -5.24
N VAL A 313 23.69 -12.33 -4.51
CA VAL A 313 23.47 -13.27 -3.43
C VAL A 313 23.97 -12.67 -2.12
N MET A 314 23.20 -12.83 -1.05
CA MET A 314 23.55 -12.34 0.28
C MET A 314 24.31 -13.42 1.04
N VAL A 315 25.48 -13.06 1.58
CA VAL A 315 26.28 -13.89 2.48
C VAL A 315 26.71 -13.10 3.71
N PRO A 316 26.98 -13.76 4.85
CA PRO A 316 27.54 -13.08 6.01
C PRO A 316 28.88 -12.39 5.67
N ILE A 317 29.13 -11.22 6.24
CA ILE A 317 30.42 -10.52 6.04
C ILE A 317 31.60 -11.37 6.53
N ALA A 318 31.38 -12.14 7.59
CA ALA A 318 32.38 -13.06 8.14
C ALA A 318 32.87 -14.12 7.14
N SER A 319 32.02 -14.50 6.16
CA SER A 319 32.38 -15.47 5.11
C SER A 319 33.36 -14.91 4.07
N ILE A 320 33.61 -13.61 4.04
CA ILE A 320 34.42 -12.96 3.01
C ILE A 320 35.85 -12.75 3.53
N LYS A 321 36.84 -13.37 2.88
CA LYS A 321 38.26 -13.11 3.12
C LYS A 321 38.82 -12.22 2.04
N LYS A 322 39.78 -11.36 2.43
CA LYS A 322 40.53 -10.49 1.52
C LYS A 322 41.97 -10.95 1.43
N GLU A 323 42.44 -11.19 0.24
CA GLU A 323 43.82 -11.57 -0.03
C GLU A 323 44.32 -10.87 -1.32
N GLY A 324 45.44 -10.22 -1.26
CA GLY A 324 46.03 -9.56 -2.43
C GLY A 324 45.12 -8.50 -3.10
N GLY A 325 44.21 -7.84 -2.34
CA GLY A 325 43.29 -6.83 -2.87
C GLY A 325 42.03 -7.39 -3.52
N SER A 326 41.87 -8.73 -3.58
CA SER A 326 40.67 -9.41 -4.07
C SER A 326 39.86 -10.03 -2.90
N SER A 327 38.54 -10.14 -3.06
CA SER A 327 37.67 -10.79 -2.09
C SER A 327 37.38 -12.22 -2.53
N TYR A 328 37.39 -13.16 -1.58
CA TYR A 328 37.16 -14.58 -1.79
C TYR A 328 36.16 -15.12 -0.76
N VAL A 329 35.44 -16.14 -1.15
CA VAL A 329 34.62 -16.97 -0.25
C VAL A 329 34.96 -18.43 -0.49
N PHE A 330 34.83 -19.27 0.53
CA PHE A 330 34.93 -20.71 0.38
C PHE A 330 33.55 -21.30 0.17
N VAL A 331 33.31 -21.83 -1.02
CA VAL A 331 32.05 -22.53 -1.40
C VAL A 331 32.23 -24.01 -1.14
N ILE A 332 31.24 -24.63 -0.51
CA ILE A 332 31.25 -26.09 -0.25
C ILE A 332 30.50 -26.78 -1.39
N LYS A 333 31.23 -27.59 -2.18
CA LYS A 333 30.62 -28.43 -3.23
C LYS A 333 31.08 -29.91 -3.04
N ASN A 334 30.12 -30.78 -2.89
CA ASN A 334 30.35 -32.23 -2.70
C ASN A 334 31.30 -32.56 -1.53
N GLY A 335 31.29 -31.77 -0.45
CA GLY A 335 32.17 -32.00 0.71
C GLY A 335 33.54 -31.37 0.60
N PHE A 336 33.85 -30.67 -0.52
CA PHE A 336 35.14 -30.03 -0.73
C PHE A 336 35.01 -28.52 -0.76
N LEU A 337 36.02 -27.80 -0.26
CA LEU A 337 36.13 -26.36 -0.30
C LEU A 337 36.63 -25.88 -1.68
N ILE A 338 35.93 -24.92 -2.27
CA ILE A 338 36.35 -24.25 -3.49
C ILE A 338 36.55 -22.76 -3.18
N LYS A 339 37.79 -22.29 -3.26
CA LYS A 339 38.11 -20.88 -3.09
C LYS A 339 37.63 -20.08 -4.30
N THR A 340 36.52 -19.38 -4.15
CA THR A 340 35.89 -18.66 -5.26
C THR A 340 36.11 -17.14 -5.11
N LYS A 341 36.63 -16.50 -6.16
CA LYS A 341 36.78 -15.04 -6.22
C LYS A 341 35.41 -14.41 -6.40
N VAL A 342 35.10 -13.38 -5.60
CA VAL A 342 33.77 -12.73 -5.59
C VAL A 342 33.89 -11.22 -5.76
N GLU A 343 32.90 -10.65 -6.44
CA GLU A 343 32.71 -9.21 -6.53
C GLU A 343 31.65 -8.77 -5.52
N VAL A 344 32.08 -8.00 -4.51
CA VAL A 344 31.18 -7.47 -3.48
C VAL A 344 30.59 -6.16 -4.00
N ALA A 345 29.26 -6.14 -4.20
CA ALA A 345 28.54 -4.98 -4.70
C ALA A 345 28.17 -4.00 -3.58
N ASP A 346 27.77 -4.53 -2.41
CA ASP A 346 27.32 -3.71 -1.27
C ASP A 346 27.56 -4.44 0.06
N LYS A 347 27.71 -3.69 1.15
CA LYS A 347 27.92 -4.21 2.51
C LYS A 347 26.94 -3.57 3.47
N SER A 348 26.21 -4.38 4.20
CA SER A 348 25.40 -3.99 5.35
C SER A 348 26.11 -4.40 6.65
N SER A 349 25.54 -4.11 7.81
CA SER A 349 26.20 -4.40 9.10
C SER A 349 26.61 -5.87 9.28
N ASN A 350 25.81 -6.84 8.84
CA ASN A 350 26.03 -8.27 9.06
C ASN A 350 26.17 -9.09 7.77
N TYR A 351 25.75 -8.56 6.63
CA TYR A 351 25.71 -9.27 5.36
C TYR A 351 26.35 -8.45 4.25
N ALA A 352 26.92 -9.13 3.26
CA ALA A 352 27.40 -8.52 2.04
C ALA A 352 26.67 -9.12 0.83
N ARG A 353 26.40 -8.27 -0.16
CA ARG A 353 25.83 -8.67 -1.43
C ARG A 353 26.93 -8.93 -2.43
N ILE A 354 26.93 -10.12 -2.98
CA ILE A 354 27.87 -10.57 -3.99
C ILE A 354 27.18 -10.52 -5.35
N SER A 355 27.75 -9.79 -6.29
CA SER A 355 27.22 -9.66 -7.65
C SER A 355 27.70 -10.75 -8.60
N LYS A 356 28.91 -11.30 -8.37
CA LYS A 356 29.48 -12.37 -9.19
C LYS A 356 30.33 -13.30 -8.35
N GLY A 357 30.33 -14.60 -8.71
CA GLY A 357 31.21 -15.61 -8.15
C GLY A 357 30.48 -16.72 -7.39
N ILE A 358 29.26 -16.51 -6.92
CA ILE A 358 28.43 -17.52 -6.25
C ILE A 358 26.98 -17.44 -6.75
N GLU A 359 26.27 -18.54 -6.68
CA GLU A 359 24.86 -18.67 -7.09
C GLU A 359 23.95 -18.82 -5.88
N GLU A 360 22.65 -18.57 -6.08
CA GLU A 360 21.64 -18.79 -5.07
C GLU A 360 21.56 -20.28 -4.72
N GLY A 361 21.65 -20.57 -3.42
CA GLY A 361 21.64 -21.94 -2.93
C GLY A 361 23.01 -22.55 -2.66
N ASP A 362 24.11 -21.92 -3.08
CA ASP A 362 25.46 -22.35 -2.73
C ASP A 362 25.69 -22.28 -1.21
N TYR A 363 26.40 -23.25 -0.67
CA TYR A 363 26.82 -23.24 0.73
C TYR A 363 28.19 -22.57 0.83
N VAL A 364 28.30 -21.54 1.63
CA VAL A 364 29.55 -20.84 1.92
C VAL A 364 29.95 -21.05 3.37
N VAL A 365 31.26 -21.15 3.62
CA VAL A 365 31.77 -21.26 5.00
C VAL A 365 31.52 -19.96 5.72
N ASN A 366 30.86 -20.04 6.87
CA ASN A 366 30.67 -18.90 7.76
C ASN A 366 31.88 -18.78 8.68
N ASP A 367 32.51 -17.62 8.69
CA ASP A 367 33.75 -17.32 9.45
C ASP A 367 34.89 -18.31 9.24
N PRO A 368 35.43 -18.44 8.00
CA PRO A 368 36.50 -19.37 7.70
C PRO A 368 37.75 -19.08 8.53
N VAL A 369 38.24 -20.08 9.26
CA VAL A 369 39.54 -20.01 9.95
C VAL A 369 40.68 -19.76 8.96
N ALA A 370 41.78 -19.20 9.43
CA ALA A 370 42.88 -18.73 8.57
C ALA A 370 43.59 -19.83 7.75
N GLU A 371 43.40 -21.10 8.09
CA GLU A 371 44.18 -22.23 7.57
C GLU A 371 43.48 -23.10 6.51
N LEU A 372 42.22 -22.68 6.07
CA LEU A 372 41.51 -23.43 5.05
C LEU A 372 42.16 -23.33 3.67
N LYS A 373 42.29 -24.48 3.01
CA LYS A 373 42.94 -24.60 1.69
C LYS A 373 41.89 -24.93 0.61
N ASP A 374 42.17 -24.49 -0.61
CA ASP A 374 41.39 -24.88 -1.78
C ASP A 374 41.50 -26.38 -2.02
N GLY A 375 40.35 -27.05 -2.26
CA GLY A 375 40.26 -28.50 -2.45
C GLY A 375 40.28 -29.34 -1.15
N GLN A 376 40.25 -28.73 0.04
CA GLN A 376 40.23 -29.41 1.32
C GLN A 376 38.83 -30.05 1.58
N GLU A 377 38.83 -31.30 2.05
CA GLU A 377 37.59 -31.98 2.47
C GLU A 377 37.14 -31.47 3.85
N VAL A 378 35.83 -31.19 3.97
CA VAL A 378 35.27 -30.63 5.20
C VAL A 378 33.96 -31.32 5.57
N LEU A 379 33.68 -31.35 6.87
CA LEU A 379 32.38 -31.72 7.42
C LEU A 379 31.56 -30.45 7.73
N ILE A 380 30.32 -30.43 7.27
CA ILE A 380 29.38 -29.36 7.58
C ILE A 380 28.78 -29.64 8.96
N LYS A 381 28.88 -28.67 9.83
CA LYS A 381 28.33 -28.72 11.17
C LYS A 381 26.84 -28.37 11.19
#